data_fd8c4ab8633d666c72bb9cfcdc17e891
#
_entry.id   fd8c4ab8633d666c72bb9cfcdc17e891
#
_cell.length_a   1.000
_cell.length_b   1.000
_cell.length_c   1.000
_cell.angle_alpha   90.00
_cell.angle_beta   90.00
_cell.angle_gamma   90.00
#
_symmetry.space_group_name_H-M   'P 1'
#
loop_
_entity.id
_entity.type
_entity.pdbx_description
1 polymer ?
#
loop_
_entity_poly.entity_id
_entity_poly.type
_entity_poly.pdbx_seq_one_letter_code
_entity_poly.pdbx_strand_id
1 'polypeptide(L)'
;MIAHASLRQYWRIEPLSEECRELTEKYISGLSYVNYNVLVTNWDRSNVEDILMPCMYEDIYRIYTGENLKTKDWKIPAEEYERIMTTYFPVSIEQLREHCGYDKDSNSYEYEMIYASPYPPFGEVVDYTENVDGTLTLIVDGVWPDYNSDLAFRNTVVVQPFEDGTFRYLSNSIEQIELELPSIAKTQQR
;
A
#
# COMPACT_ATOMS: atom_id res chain seq x y z
N MET A 1 -1.56 -18.21 3.87
CA MET A 1 -1.33 -17.04 4.73
C MET A 1 -0.32 -17.25 5.88
N ILE A 2 0.00 -18.46 6.33
CA ILE A 2 0.91 -18.72 7.47
C ILE A 2 2.42 -18.67 7.08
N ALA A 3 2.75 -18.79 5.80
CA ALA A 3 4.15 -18.85 5.36
C ALA A 3 4.88 -17.48 5.31
N HIS A 4 4.16 -16.37 5.11
CA HIS A 4 4.80 -15.06 4.99
C HIS A 4 5.28 -14.48 6.32
N ALA A 5 4.52 -14.65 7.41
CA ALA A 5 4.92 -14.15 8.72
C ALA A 5 6.19 -14.84 9.25
N SER A 6 6.39 -16.13 8.91
CA SER A 6 7.55 -16.92 9.36
C SER A 6 8.85 -16.53 8.64
N LEU A 7 8.78 -16.13 7.37
CA LEU A 7 9.97 -15.71 6.61
C LEU A 7 10.47 -14.32 7.05
N ARG A 8 9.58 -13.41 7.42
CA ARG A 8 9.92 -12.03 7.82
C ARG A 8 10.82 -11.98 9.06
N GLN A 9 10.69 -12.90 10.02
CA GLN A 9 11.48 -12.94 11.24
C GLN A 9 12.97 -13.26 11.02
N TYR A 10 13.34 -13.84 9.88
CA TYR A 10 14.72 -14.23 9.59
C TYR A 10 15.57 -13.14 8.93
N TRP A 11 14.97 -12.05 8.43
CA TRP A 11 15.66 -11.05 7.60
C TRP A 11 16.04 -9.79 8.38
N ARG A 12 15.33 -9.47 9.44
CA ARG A 12 15.61 -8.28 10.24
C ARG A 12 16.53 -8.61 11.40
N ILE A 13 17.63 -7.84 11.53
CA ILE A 13 18.61 -8.00 12.60
C ILE A 13 17.98 -7.65 13.95
N GLU A 14 17.09 -6.65 14.01
CA GLU A 14 16.32 -6.28 15.18
C GLU A 14 14.83 -6.54 14.98
N PRO A 15 14.17 -7.28 15.88
CA PRO A 15 12.73 -7.55 15.75
C PRO A 15 11.93 -6.25 15.97
N LEU A 16 10.86 -6.07 15.20
CA LEU A 16 9.90 -5.00 15.42
C LEU A 16 9.21 -5.13 16.78
N SER A 17 8.87 -3.99 17.41
CA SER A 17 8.00 -3.99 18.59
C SER A 17 6.64 -4.60 18.27
N GLU A 18 5.89 -4.98 19.30
CA GLU A 18 4.54 -5.52 19.11
C GLU A 18 3.62 -4.47 18.49
N GLU A 19 3.69 -3.23 18.96
CA GLU A 19 2.92 -2.11 18.43
C GLU A 19 3.23 -1.85 16.95
N CYS A 20 4.51 -1.85 16.56
CA CYS A 20 4.89 -1.67 15.15
C CYS A 20 4.35 -2.79 14.25
N ARG A 21 4.31 -4.04 14.76
CA ARG A 21 3.70 -5.16 14.01
C ARG A 21 2.20 -4.99 13.85
N GLU A 22 1.49 -4.57 14.90
CA GLU A 22 0.05 -4.31 14.85
C GLU A 22 -0.27 -3.17 13.86
N LEU A 23 0.51 -2.09 13.89
CA LEU A 23 0.36 -0.97 12.96
C LEU A 23 0.67 -1.40 11.52
N THR A 24 1.67 -2.26 11.30
CA THR A 24 1.96 -2.84 9.99
C THR A 24 0.77 -3.64 9.47
N GLU A 25 0.25 -4.57 10.27
CA GLU A 25 -0.89 -5.39 9.86
C GLU A 25 -2.13 -4.54 9.56
N LYS A 26 -2.38 -3.53 10.36
CA LYS A 26 -3.59 -2.70 10.24
C LYS A 26 -3.53 -1.73 9.06
N TYR A 27 -2.39 -1.10 8.81
CA TYR A 27 -2.32 0.05 7.90
C TYR A 27 -1.47 -0.18 6.65
N ILE A 28 -0.53 -1.12 6.67
CA ILE A 28 0.50 -1.25 5.62
C ILE A 28 0.45 -2.57 4.86
N SER A 29 0.20 -3.70 5.54
CA SER A 29 0.30 -5.03 4.89
C SER A 29 -0.69 -5.27 3.74
N GLY A 30 -1.75 -4.47 3.63
CA GLY A 30 -2.65 -4.47 2.47
C GLY A 30 -2.13 -3.70 1.25
N LEU A 31 -1.11 -2.86 1.40
CA LEU A 31 -0.58 -2.02 0.33
C LEU A 31 0.66 -2.65 -0.32
N SER A 32 0.89 -2.33 -1.59
CA SER A 32 2.01 -2.83 -2.38
C SER A 32 2.88 -1.70 -2.92
N TYR A 33 4.19 -1.96 -3.07
CA TYR A 33 5.12 -1.08 -3.78
C TYR A 33 5.11 -1.27 -5.31
N VAL A 34 4.37 -2.24 -5.84
CA VAL A 34 4.42 -2.60 -7.25
C VAL A 34 3.18 -2.19 -8.01
N ASN A 35 2.02 -2.32 -7.40
CA ASN A 35 0.73 -2.20 -8.10
C ASN A 35 0.01 -0.87 -7.82
N TYR A 36 0.47 -0.11 -6.83
CA TYR A 36 -0.25 1.07 -6.36
C TYR A 36 0.70 2.22 -6.13
N ASN A 37 0.30 3.38 -6.60
CA ASN A 37 1.08 4.59 -6.38
C ASN A 37 1.07 5.08 -4.92
N VAL A 38 0.26 4.50 -4.06
CA VAL A 38 0.08 4.94 -2.66
C VAL A 38 1.40 5.00 -1.88
N LEU A 39 2.26 3.97 -2.00
CA LEU A 39 3.55 3.91 -1.31
C LEU A 39 4.73 4.37 -2.16
N VAL A 40 4.59 4.47 -3.50
CA VAL A 40 5.72 4.82 -4.38
C VAL A 40 5.69 6.26 -4.87
N THR A 41 4.68 7.03 -4.50
CA THR A 41 4.49 8.42 -4.91
C THR A 41 4.48 9.33 -3.68
N ASN A 42 5.07 10.53 -3.81
CA ASN A 42 4.88 11.60 -2.83
C ASN A 42 3.52 12.25 -3.10
N TRP A 43 2.59 12.08 -2.18
CA TRP A 43 1.26 12.63 -2.33
C TRP A 43 0.66 13.08 -1.00
N ASP A 44 -0.25 14.01 -1.09
CA ASP A 44 -1.14 14.47 -0.03
C ASP A 44 -2.52 14.85 -0.62
N ARG A 45 -3.34 15.54 0.13
CA ARG A 45 -4.68 15.97 -0.32
C ARG A 45 -4.65 16.89 -1.53
N SER A 46 -3.55 17.61 -1.77
CA SER A 46 -3.45 18.58 -2.86
C SER A 46 -3.14 17.96 -4.23
N ASN A 47 -2.63 16.73 -4.24
CA ASN A 47 -2.27 15.98 -5.45
C ASN A 47 -2.66 14.48 -5.35
N VAL A 48 -3.76 14.18 -4.65
CA VAL A 48 -4.23 12.80 -4.46
C VAL A 48 -4.54 12.08 -5.78
N GLU A 49 -4.84 12.81 -6.85
CA GLU A 49 -5.04 12.27 -8.19
C GLU A 49 -3.81 11.53 -8.74
N ASP A 50 -2.62 11.85 -8.27
CA ASP A 50 -1.38 11.19 -8.70
C ASP A 50 -1.31 9.70 -8.31
N ILE A 51 -2.10 9.29 -7.34
CA ILE A 51 -2.17 7.89 -6.90
C ILE A 51 -3.38 7.14 -7.44
N LEU A 52 -4.35 7.83 -8.05
CA LEU A 52 -5.59 7.20 -8.50
C LEU A 52 -5.35 6.35 -9.76
N MET A 53 -5.76 5.09 -9.67
CA MET A 53 -5.67 4.12 -10.77
C MET A 53 -6.70 2.99 -10.60
N PRO A 54 -7.17 2.37 -11.69
CA PRO A 54 -8.24 1.37 -11.64
C PRO A 54 -7.94 0.17 -10.72
N CYS A 55 -6.67 -0.23 -10.61
CA CYS A 55 -6.28 -1.42 -9.84
C CYS A 55 -6.21 -1.24 -8.32
N MET A 56 -6.34 -0.01 -7.79
CA MET A 56 -6.24 0.25 -6.34
C MET A 56 -7.31 -0.45 -5.51
N TYR A 57 -8.47 -0.70 -6.11
CA TYR A 57 -9.65 -1.11 -5.38
C TYR A 57 -9.52 -2.47 -4.70
N GLU A 58 -8.84 -3.43 -5.31
CA GLU A 58 -8.77 -4.80 -4.78
C GLU A 58 -8.23 -4.88 -3.35
N ASP A 59 -7.09 -4.22 -3.10
CA ASP A 59 -6.48 -4.24 -1.78
C ASP A 59 -7.29 -3.43 -0.77
N ILE A 60 -7.84 -2.30 -1.18
CA ILE A 60 -8.71 -1.49 -0.32
C ILE A 60 -10.01 -2.23 0.01
N TYR A 61 -10.58 -2.96 -0.95
CA TYR A 61 -11.72 -3.84 -0.72
C TYR A 61 -11.40 -4.92 0.32
N ARG A 62 -10.23 -5.56 0.20
CA ARG A 62 -9.77 -6.57 1.16
C ARG A 62 -9.53 -5.99 2.56
N ILE A 63 -8.94 -4.79 2.65
CA ILE A 63 -8.77 -4.06 3.91
C ILE A 63 -10.13 -3.77 4.55
N TYR A 64 -11.11 -3.34 3.75
CA TYR A 64 -12.44 -2.98 4.24
C TYR A 64 -13.29 -4.19 4.64
N THR A 65 -13.28 -5.27 3.84
CA THR A 65 -14.19 -6.41 4.02
C THR A 65 -13.55 -7.62 4.70
N GLY A 66 -12.21 -7.73 4.69
CA GLY A 66 -11.47 -8.94 5.06
C GLY A 66 -11.58 -10.08 4.03
N GLU A 67 -12.23 -9.84 2.88
CA GLU A 67 -12.47 -10.84 1.84
C GLU A 67 -11.75 -10.48 0.54
N ASN A 68 -11.48 -11.49 -0.29
CA ASN A 68 -10.98 -11.24 -1.63
C ASN A 68 -12.10 -10.72 -2.53
N LEU A 69 -11.77 -9.75 -3.39
CA LEU A 69 -12.71 -9.20 -4.36
C LEU A 69 -13.22 -10.29 -5.30
N LYS A 70 -14.54 -10.31 -5.49
CA LYS A 70 -15.24 -11.15 -6.47
C LYS A 70 -16.02 -10.25 -7.40
N THR A 71 -15.58 -10.15 -8.64
CA THR A 71 -16.26 -9.35 -9.66
C THR A 71 -17.06 -10.22 -10.59
N LYS A 72 -18.14 -9.67 -11.13
CA LYS A 72 -18.84 -10.23 -12.28
C LYS A 72 -18.47 -9.40 -13.50
N ASP A 73 -17.99 -10.07 -14.55
CA ASP A 73 -17.62 -9.42 -15.81
C ASP A 73 -16.58 -8.29 -15.65
N TRP A 74 -15.69 -8.40 -14.67
CA TRP A 74 -14.64 -7.41 -14.37
C TRP A 74 -15.18 -6.00 -14.06
N LYS A 75 -16.39 -5.91 -13.50
CA LYS A 75 -17.05 -4.65 -13.16
C LYS A 75 -17.41 -4.60 -11.68
N ILE A 76 -17.27 -3.40 -11.11
CA ILE A 76 -17.60 -3.09 -9.72
C ILE A 76 -18.68 -2.01 -9.74
N PRO A 77 -19.83 -2.20 -9.05
CA PRO A 77 -20.87 -1.19 -8.95
C PRO A 77 -20.32 0.14 -8.43
N ALA A 78 -20.69 1.26 -9.06
CA ALA A 78 -20.13 2.57 -8.71
C ALA A 78 -20.40 2.96 -7.25
N GLU A 79 -21.58 2.69 -6.72
CA GLU A 79 -21.94 2.99 -5.33
C GLU A 79 -21.00 2.30 -4.33
N GLU A 80 -20.66 1.04 -4.57
CA GLU A 80 -19.77 0.26 -3.72
C GLU A 80 -18.32 0.80 -3.79
N TYR A 81 -17.80 0.98 -5.02
CA TYR A 81 -16.47 1.50 -5.27
C TYR A 81 -16.26 2.88 -4.63
N GLU A 82 -17.18 3.81 -4.93
CA GLU A 82 -17.11 5.19 -4.45
C GLU A 82 -17.17 5.26 -2.92
N ARG A 83 -18.06 4.50 -2.31
CA ARG A 83 -18.20 4.42 -0.84
C ARG A 83 -16.90 3.93 -0.18
N ILE A 84 -16.29 2.87 -0.69
CA ILE A 84 -15.06 2.30 -0.13
C ILE A 84 -13.89 3.28 -0.34
N MET A 85 -13.68 3.73 -1.57
CA MET A 85 -12.55 4.60 -1.87
C MET A 85 -12.59 5.94 -1.14
N THR A 86 -13.76 6.57 -1.00
CA THR A 86 -13.90 7.82 -0.23
C THR A 86 -13.77 7.62 1.28
N THR A 87 -13.91 6.41 1.79
CA THR A 87 -13.60 6.08 3.19
C THR A 87 -12.10 6.14 3.42
N TYR A 88 -11.33 5.47 2.56
CA TYR A 88 -9.89 5.29 2.77
C TYR A 88 -8.99 6.38 2.19
N PHE A 89 -9.49 7.23 1.29
CA PHE A 89 -8.73 8.32 0.69
C PHE A 89 -9.49 9.65 0.75
N PRO A 90 -8.78 10.79 0.80
CA PRO A 90 -9.38 12.12 0.79
C PRO A 90 -9.75 12.55 -0.65
N VAL A 91 -10.53 11.74 -1.36
CA VAL A 91 -10.90 11.91 -2.77
C VAL A 91 -12.38 12.22 -2.93
N SER A 92 -12.73 12.94 -4.00
CA SER A 92 -14.11 13.12 -4.42
C SER A 92 -14.57 12.04 -5.38
N ILE A 93 -15.89 11.88 -5.52
CA ILE A 93 -16.48 10.96 -6.50
C ILE A 93 -16.10 11.38 -7.92
N GLU A 94 -16.03 12.67 -8.19
CA GLU A 94 -15.63 13.22 -9.49
C GLU A 94 -14.21 12.80 -9.86
N GLN A 95 -13.25 12.91 -8.92
CA GLN A 95 -11.87 12.46 -9.14
C GLN A 95 -11.80 10.95 -9.40
N LEU A 96 -12.55 10.15 -8.64
CA LEU A 96 -12.63 8.69 -8.88
C LEU A 96 -13.17 8.38 -10.28
N ARG A 97 -14.24 9.05 -10.70
CA ARG A 97 -14.84 8.86 -12.03
C ARG A 97 -13.93 9.29 -13.17
N GLU A 98 -13.10 10.29 -12.96
CA GLU A 98 -12.16 10.77 -13.97
C GLU A 98 -10.96 9.85 -14.13
N HIS A 99 -10.42 9.30 -13.01
CA HIS A 99 -9.11 8.63 -13.02
C HIS A 99 -9.16 7.10 -12.87
N CYS A 100 -10.27 6.53 -12.38
CA CYS A 100 -10.31 5.12 -11.99
C CYS A 100 -11.12 4.21 -12.94
N GLY A 101 -11.32 4.60 -14.21
CA GLY A 101 -11.96 3.73 -15.19
C GLY A 101 -13.49 3.61 -15.03
N TYR A 102 -14.16 4.72 -14.69
CA TYR A 102 -15.61 4.76 -14.58
C TYR A 102 -16.30 4.65 -15.93
N ASP A 103 -17.21 3.68 -16.05
CA ASP A 103 -18.12 3.48 -17.19
C ASP A 103 -19.51 4.02 -16.86
N LYS A 104 -19.86 5.13 -17.52
CA LYS A 104 -21.16 5.79 -17.31
C LYS A 104 -22.35 4.97 -17.78
N ASP A 105 -22.18 4.16 -18.84
CA ASP A 105 -23.30 3.42 -19.44
C ASP A 105 -23.72 2.25 -18.55
N SER A 106 -22.77 1.61 -17.87
CA SER A 106 -23.05 0.54 -16.92
C SER A 106 -23.09 1.01 -15.45
N ASN A 107 -22.80 2.27 -15.17
CA ASN A 107 -22.66 2.83 -13.82
C ASN A 107 -21.77 1.97 -12.92
N SER A 108 -20.58 1.65 -13.42
CA SER A 108 -19.61 0.78 -12.76
C SER A 108 -18.20 1.23 -13.04
N TYR A 109 -17.24 0.70 -12.26
CA TYR A 109 -15.83 0.83 -12.53
C TYR A 109 -15.29 -0.45 -13.16
N GLU A 110 -14.39 -0.30 -14.13
CA GLU A 110 -13.68 -1.45 -14.68
C GLU A 110 -12.57 -1.86 -13.69
N TYR A 111 -12.49 -3.18 -13.45
CA TYR A 111 -11.43 -3.75 -12.65
C TYR A 111 -10.37 -4.36 -13.55
N GLU A 112 -9.16 -3.89 -13.40
CA GLU A 112 -8.00 -4.45 -14.10
C GLU A 112 -7.07 -5.12 -13.09
N MET A 113 -6.86 -6.43 -13.26
CA MET A 113 -5.91 -7.16 -12.43
C MET A 113 -4.49 -6.89 -12.91
N ILE A 114 -3.65 -6.42 -12.03
CA ILE A 114 -2.21 -6.27 -12.29
C ILE A 114 -1.47 -7.45 -11.69
N TYR A 115 -0.68 -8.13 -12.52
CA TYR A 115 0.20 -9.19 -12.06
C TYR A 115 1.51 -8.60 -11.55
N ALA A 116 1.73 -8.74 -10.24
CA ALA A 116 2.98 -8.33 -9.61
C ALA A 116 4.10 -9.37 -9.80
N SER A 117 5.34 -8.93 -9.55
CA SER A 117 6.46 -9.84 -9.33
C SER A 117 6.13 -10.84 -8.21
N PRO A 118 6.60 -12.10 -8.30
CA PRO A 118 6.34 -13.09 -7.25
C PRO A 118 6.90 -12.72 -5.88
N TYR A 119 7.87 -11.80 -5.82
CA TYR A 119 8.52 -11.33 -4.58
C TYR A 119 8.63 -9.79 -4.56
N PRO A 120 7.49 -9.07 -4.55
CA PRO A 120 7.53 -7.61 -4.48
C PRO A 120 8.07 -7.14 -3.12
N PRO A 121 8.62 -5.92 -3.05
CA PRO A 121 8.87 -5.26 -1.79
C PRO A 121 7.59 -5.16 -0.95
N PHE A 122 7.72 -5.15 0.35
CA PHE A 122 6.62 -4.94 1.29
C PHE A 122 7.04 -3.95 2.38
N GLY A 123 6.06 -3.29 3.00
CA GLY A 123 6.29 -2.30 4.04
C GLY A 123 6.22 -2.90 5.45
N GLU A 124 7.08 -2.41 6.34
CA GLU A 124 7.04 -2.67 7.78
C GLU A 124 7.13 -1.36 8.55
N VAL A 125 6.18 -1.10 9.45
CA VAL A 125 6.25 0.04 10.36
C VAL A 125 7.39 -0.21 11.34
N VAL A 126 8.32 0.75 11.41
CA VAL A 126 9.49 0.68 12.29
C VAL A 126 9.45 1.68 13.42
N ASP A 127 8.67 2.75 13.25
CA ASP A 127 8.43 3.79 14.24
C ASP A 127 7.12 4.50 13.96
N TYR A 128 6.55 5.17 14.94
CA TYR A 128 5.32 5.93 14.78
C TYR A 128 5.19 7.09 15.78
N THR A 129 4.34 8.05 15.44
CA THR A 129 3.98 9.18 16.31
C THR A 129 2.48 9.36 16.30
N GLU A 130 1.89 9.44 17.49
CA GLU A 130 0.52 9.91 17.67
C GLU A 130 0.50 11.44 17.68
N ASN A 131 -0.19 12.03 16.70
CA ASN A 131 -0.25 13.48 16.56
C ASN A 131 -1.37 14.09 17.43
N VAL A 132 -1.23 15.36 17.78
CA VAL A 132 -2.19 16.08 18.63
C VAL A 132 -3.60 16.15 18.02
N ASP A 133 -3.70 16.09 16.70
CA ASP A 133 -4.95 16.08 15.94
C ASP A 133 -5.60 14.70 15.81
N GLY A 134 -5.03 13.69 16.46
CA GLY A 134 -5.53 12.31 16.43
C GLY A 134 -5.11 11.51 15.18
N THR A 135 -4.26 12.06 14.31
CA THR A 135 -3.64 11.28 13.23
C THR A 135 -2.44 10.50 13.74
N LEU A 136 -2.02 9.49 12.96
CA LEU A 136 -0.78 8.76 13.17
C LEU A 136 0.19 9.05 12.03
N THR A 137 1.43 9.35 12.38
CA THR A 137 2.54 9.35 11.42
C THR A 137 3.31 8.05 11.57
N LEU A 138 3.37 7.25 10.51
CA LEU A 138 4.03 5.95 10.47
C LEU A 138 5.33 6.07 9.67
N ILE A 139 6.43 5.60 10.23
CA ILE A 139 7.69 5.42 9.50
C ILE A 139 7.73 3.97 9.03
N VAL A 140 7.78 3.78 7.72
CA VAL A 140 7.65 2.47 7.08
C VAL A 140 8.90 2.17 6.29
N ASP A 141 9.60 1.11 6.63
CA ASP A 141 10.73 0.61 5.84
C ASP A 141 10.21 -0.37 4.77
N GLY A 142 10.64 -0.16 3.54
CA GLY A 142 10.39 -1.06 2.43
C GLY A 142 11.41 -2.19 2.41
N VAL A 143 10.98 -3.39 2.75
CA VAL A 143 11.79 -4.60 2.74
C VAL A 143 11.76 -5.21 1.34
N TRP A 144 12.94 -5.45 0.77
CA TRP A 144 13.04 -6.07 -0.55
C TRP A 144 13.93 -7.32 -0.51
N PRO A 145 13.32 -8.50 -0.32
CA PRO A 145 14.07 -9.75 -0.14
C PRO A 145 14.99 -10.12 -1.31
N ASP A 146 14.59 -9.84 -2.55
CA ASP A 146 15.40 -10.14 -3.75
C ASP A 146 16.74 -9.39 -3.77
N TYR A 147 16.80 -8.25 -3.08
CA TYR A 147 18.02 -7.44 -2.92
C TYR A 147 18.66 -7.61 -1.54
N ASN A 148 18.14 -8.52 -0.72
CA ASN A 148 18.57 -8.75 0.66
C ASN A 148 18.62 -7.43 1.47
N SER A 149 17.61 -6.59 1.31
CA SER A 149 17.53 -5.27 1.93
C SER A 149 16.30 -5.16 2.83
N ASP A 150 16.52 -4.75 4.08
CA ASP A 150 15.46 -4.40 5.03
C ASP A 150 15.05 -2.93 4.89
N LEU A 151 15.75 -2.17 4.07
CA LEU A 151 15.55 -0.74 3.87
C LEU A 151 15.88 -0.36 2.42
N ALA A 152 15.02 -0.76 1.49
CA ALA A 152 15.10 -0.31 0.10
C ALA A 152 14.43 1.04 -0.13
N PHE A 153 13.40 1.32 0.67
CA PHE A 153 12.63 2.58 0.67
C PHE A 153 12.33 2.95 2.11
N ARG A 154 12.16 4.24 2.37
CA ARG A 154 11.57 4.72 3.63
C ARG A 154 10.38 5.62 3.32
N ASN A 155 9.25 5.26 3.85
CA ASN A 155 8.03 6.03 3.71
C ASN A 155 7.69 6.73 5.04
N THR A 156 7.10 7.91 4.93
CA THR A 156 6.36 8.56 6.00
C THR A 156 4.91 8.60 5.58
N VAL A 157 4.09 7.74 6.19
CA VAL A 157 2.66 7.61 5.88
C VAL A 157 1.85 8.26 7.00
N VAL A 158 0.93 9.14 6.64
CA VAL A 158 0.00 9.72 7.63
C VAL A 158 -1.38 9.10 7.45
N VAL A 159 -1.94 8.59 8.56
CA VAL A 159 -3.28 8.00 8.59
C VAL A 159 -4.14 8.67 9.67
N GLN A 160 -5.44 8.75 9.41
CA GLN A 160 -6.47 9.18 10.34
C GLN A 160 -7.30 7.98 10.75
N PRO A 161 -7.14 7.44 11.98
CA PRO A 161 -8.04 6.43 12.51
C PRO A 161 -9.43 7.01 12.84
N PHE A 162 -10.48 6.16 12.76
CA PHE A 162 -11.85 6.50 13.15
C PHE A 162 -12.36 5.56 14.26
N GLU A 163 -13.36 6.01 15.01
CA GLU A 163 -13.94 5.27 16.13
C GLU A 163 -14.60 3.95 15.71
N ASP A 164 -15.07 3.86 14.47
CA ASP A 164 -15.68 2.64 13.91
C ASP A 164 -14.66 1.57 13.46
N GLY A 165 -13.36 1.84 13.67
CA GLY A 165 -12.27 0.95 13.31
C GLY A 165 -11.76 1.14 11.88
N THR A 166 -12.44 1.92 11.04
CA THR A 166 -11.93 2.34 9.72
C THR A 166 -10.83 3.40 9.88
N PHE A 167 -10.19 3.75 8.79
CA PHE A 167 -9.16 4.79 8.77
C PHE A 167 -9.06 5.41 7.39
N ARG A 168 -8.32 6.51 7.29
CA ARG A 168 -8.04 7.18 6.03
C ARG A 168 -6.56 7.46 5.87
N TYR A 169 -6.00 7.12 4.73
CA TYR A 169 -4.68 7.58 4.33
C TYR A 169 -4.77 9.08 3.98
N LEU A 170 -3.86 9.89 4.50
CA LEU A 170 -3.85 11.34 4.26
C LEU A 170 -2.69 11.78 3.39
N SER A 171 -1.55 11.11 3.49
CA SER A 171 -0.36 11.41 2.71
C SER A 171 0.66 10.29 2.75
N ASN A 172 1.57 10.31 1.80
CA ASN A 172 2.79 9.53 1.78
C ASN A 172 3.94 10.37 1.24
N SER A 173 5.10 10.27 1.87
CA SER A 173 6.37 10.68 1.28
C SER A 173 7.30 9.49 1.25
N ILE A 174 8.05 9.33 0.15
CA ILE A 174 8.98 8.21 -0.04
C ILE A 174 10.39 8.73 -0.29
N GLU A 175 11.35 8.12 0.39
CA GLU A 175 12.78 8.25 0.13
C GLU A 175 13.31 6.91 -0.39
N GLN A 176 13.94 6.94 -1.56
CA GLN A 176 14.63 5.76 -2.10
C GLN A 176 16.03 5.68 -1.49
N ILE A 177 16.35 4.51 -0.96
CA ILE A 177 17.67 4.23 -0.39
C ILE A 177 18.52 3.53 -1.46
N GLU A 178 19.76 3.99 -1.63
CA GLU A 178 20.69 3.35 -2.57
C GLU A 178 20.99 1.92 -2.13
N LEU A 179 20.68 0.96 -3.02
CA LEU A 179 20.93 -0.46 -2.77
C LEU A 179 22.33 -0.84 -3.23
N GLU A 180 23.09 -1.46 -2.34
CA GLU A 180 24.34 -2.11 -2.74
C GLU A 180 24.05 -3.36 -3.58
N LEU A 181 24.19 -3.24 -4.89
CA LEU A 181 24.08 -4.40 -5.77
C LEU A 181 25.27 -5.35 -5.51
N PRO A 182 25.01 -6.66 -5.30
CA PRO A 182 26.08 -7.61 -5.16
C PRO A 182 26.98 -7.57 -6.40
N SER A 183 28.27 -7.28 -6.21
CA SER A 183 29.24 -7.28 -7.30
C SER A 183 29.29 -8.69 -7.90
N ILE A 184 28.92 -8.80 -9.18
CA ILE A 184 29.12 -10.05 -9.92
C ILE A 184 30.64 -10.27 -9.96
N ALA A 185 31.12 -11.20 -9.14
CA ALA A 185 32.51 -11.63 -9.19
C ALA A 185 32.79 -12.10 -10.63
N LYS A 186 33.63 -11.35 -11.36
CA LYS A 186 34.08 -11.77 -12.70
C LYS A 186 34.77 -13.12 -12.50
N THR A 187 34.08 -14.19 -12.89
CA THR A 187 34.70 -15.51 -12.99
C THR A 187 35.86 -15.36 -13.98
N GLN A 188 37.09 -15.31 -13.46
CA GLN A 188 38.28 -15.38 -14.30
C GLN A 188 38.22 -16.74 -14.96
N GLN A 189 37.93 -16.75 -16.27
CA GLN A 189 38.20 -17.89 -17.10
C GLN A 189 39.72 -18.12 -17.11
N ARG A 190 40.13 -19.24 -16.56
CA ARG A 190 41.47 -19.84 -16.78
C ARG A 190 41.41 -20.78 -17.94
#